data_97b6621fec90954d8c333006fa0e5dd9
#
_entry.id   97b6621fec90954d8c333006fa0e5dd9
#
_cell.length_a   1.000
_cell.length_b   1.000
_cell.length_c   1.000
_cell.angle_alpha   90.00
_cell.angle_beta   90.00
_cell.angle_gamma   90.00
#
_symmetry.space_group_name_H-M   'P 1'
#
loop_
_entity.id
_entity.type
_entity.pdbx_description
1 polymer ?
#
loop_
_entity_poly.entity_id
_entity_poly.type
_entity_poly.pdbx_seq_one_letter_code
_entity_poly.pdbx_strand_id
1 'polypeptide(L)'
;TNPPRIHGLATESSSTTEARVVYDVRFSAVAPGEDGKIGLIINIEAQGKYHPGYPLVKRALYYCGRMLSAQYGSVFTQSHYEALRKVYSIWICSHPPLERENTITSYAVEERPLVGNVTEPVRHYDLLNVTMICLGSPEGARYGGLLRMLEVLFKGRCTPGQVIQILEEEYDFSSARNMEGTVTAVCNLSQGFIEEGRERGMKEGRERGMREGRAQGADQER
;
A
#
# COMPACT_ATOMS: atom_id res chain seq x y z
N THR A 1 -24.43 11.86 -13.87
CA THR A 1 -23.80 10.77 -13.10
C THR A 1 -23.24 11.36 -11.82
N ASN A 2 -23.81 10.98 -10.65
CA ASN A 2 -23.25 11.38 -9.37
C ASN A 2 -21.79 10.86 -9.27
N PRO A 3 -20.82 11.70 -8.85
CA PRO A 3 -19.45 11.25 -8.68
C PRO A 3 -19.39 10.11 -7.65
N PRO A 4 -18.39 9.24 -7.74
CA PRO A 4 -18.21 8.17 -6.75
C PRO A 4 -18.07 8.80 -5.36
N ARG A 5 -18.89 8.38 -4.41
CA ARG A 5 -18.81 8.87 -3.04
C ARG A 5 -17.69 8.11 -2.33
N ILE A 6 -16.66 8.83 -1.93
CA ILE A 6 -15.59 8.34 -1.08
C ILE A 6 -15.88 8.78 0.35
N HIS A 7 -15.86 7.84 1.30
CA HIS A 7 -16.08 8.12 2.71
C HIS A 7 -14.89 7.59 3.52
N GLY A 8 -14.26 8.45 4.32
CA GLY A 8 -13.25 8.05 5.27
C GLY A 8 -13.80 7.04 6.29
N LEU A 9 -12.99 6.07 6.66
CA LEU A 9 -13.29 5.08 7.70
C LEU A 9 -12.29 5.21 8.84
N ALA A 10 -12.65 4.68 10.02
CA ALA A 10 -11.73 4.61 11.14
C ALA A 10 -10.46 3.84 10.74
N THR A 11 -9.30 4.42 11.02
CA THR A 11 -7.99 3.82 10.72
C THR A 11 -7.59 2.75 11.73
N GLU A 12 -8.35 2.58 12.80
CA GLU A 12 -8.10 1.59 13.85
C GLU A 12 -9.10 0.46 13.78
N SER A 13 -8.60 -0.77 13.90
CA SER A 13 -9.41 -1.97 14.08
C SER A 13 -8.95 -2.69 15.35
N SER A 14 -9.80 -2.69 16.36
CA SER A 14 -9.58 -3.41 17.62
C SER A 14 -10.61 -4.51 17.77
N SER A 15 -10.19 -5.63 18.34
CA SER A 15 -11.05 -6.73 18.78
C SER A 15 -10.68 -7.06 20.22
N THR A 16 -11.60 -7.62 20.97
CA THR A 16 -11.36 -7.99 22.38
C THR A 16 -10.29 -9.07 22.56
N THR A 17 -10.00 -9.83 21.52
CA THR A 17 -9.09 -10.99 21.53
C THR A 17 -7.89 -10.85 20.59
N GLU A 18 -7.86 -9.85 19.72
CA GLU A 18 -6.81 -9.70 18.71
C GLU A 18 -6.07 -8.36 18.86
N ALA A 19 -4.80 -8.35 18.44
CA ALA A 19 -4.00 -7.13 18.46
C ALA A 19 -4.66 -6.02 17.62
N ARG A 20 -4.55 -4.79 18.11
CA ARG A 20 -4.99 -3.58 17.39
C ARG A 20 -4.25 -3.47 16.06
N VAL A 21 -4.99 -3.30 14.98
CA VAL A 21 -4.46 -2.96 13.65
C VAL A 21 -4.68 -1.47 13.41
N VAL A 22 -3.62 -0.77 13.01
CA VAL A 22 -3.67 0.63 12.59
C VAL A 22 -3.36 0.67 11.11
N TYR A 23 -4.25 1.28 10.35
CA TYR A 23 -4.12 1.53 8.91
C TYR A 23 -3.63 2.97 8.69
N ASP A 24 -2.76 3.19 7.71
CA ASP A 24 -2.32 4.55 7.38
C ASP A 24 -3.49 5.36 6.81
N VAL A 25 -4.18 4.83 5.80
CA VAL A 25 -5.40 5.43 5.22
C VAL A 25 -6.43 4.33 4.98
N ARG A 26 -7.67 4.55 5.41
CA ARG A 26 -8.79 3.64 5.18
C ARG A 26 -10.04 4.39 4.77
N PHE A 27 -10.73 3.92 3.74
CA PHE A 27 -11.96 4.52 3.24
C PHE A 27 -12.86 3.52 2.53
N SER A 28 -14.13 3.88 2.38
CA SER A 28 -15.05 3.17 1.49
C SER A 28 -15.23 3.93 0.19
N ALA A 29 -15.33 3.20 -0.91
CA ALA A 29 -15.59 3.74 -2.22
C ALA A 29 -16.70 2.96 -2.92
N VAL A 30 -17.30 3.55 -3.93
CA VAL A 30 -18.28 2.89 -4.81
C VAL A 30 -17.71 2.95 -6.22
N ALA A 31 -17.42 1.79 -6.79
CA ALA A 31 -16.96 1.66 -8.16
C ALA A 31 -18.11 1.27 -9.12
N PRO A 32 -18.03 1.61 -10.40
CA PRO A 32 -18.88 1.01 -11.42
C PRO A 32 -18.61 -0.50 -11.51
N GLY A 33 -19.65 -1.30 -11.64
CA GLY A 33 -19.57 -2.73 -11.91
C GLY A 33 -20.48 -3.12 -13.07
N GLU A 34 -20.32 -4.32 -13.59
CA GLU A 34 -21.14 -4.83 -14.72
C GLU A 34 -22.63 -4.84 -14.38
N ASP A 35 -22.98 -5.22 -13.16
CA ASP A 35 -24.35 -5.30 -12.66
C ASP A 35 -24.77 -4.09 -11.80
N GLY A 36 -24.04 -2.97 -11.86
CA GLY A 36 -24.35 -1.77 -11.07
C GLY A 36 -23.18 -1.26 -10.23
N LYS A 37 -23.46 -0.77 -9.01
CA LYS A 37 -22.46 -0.17 -8.11
C LYS A 37 -21.89 -1.20 -7.16
N ILE A 38 -20.56 -1.34 -7.13
CA ILE A 38 -19.84 -2.21 -6.20
C ILE A 38 -19.31 -1.37 -5.03
N GLY A 39 -19.69 -1.75 -3.81
CA GLY A 39 -19.13 -1.16 -2.59
C GLY A 39 -17.76 -1.78 -2.27
N LEU A 40 -16.75 -0.95 -2.06
CA LEU A 40 -15.38 -1.35 -1.76
C LEU A 40 -14.95 -0.80 -0.41
N ILE A 41 -14.12 -1.53 0.29
CA ILE A 41 -13.36 -1.05 1.44
C ILE A 41 -11.89 -1.10 1.05
N ILE A 42 -11.21 0.04 1.13
CA ILE A 42 -9.84 0.19 0.65
C ILE A 42 -8.97 0.70 1.80
N ASN A 43 -7.81 0.09 2.01
CA ASN A 43 -6.73 0.69 2.77
C ASN A 43 -5.50 0.91 1.90
N ILE A 44 -4.76 1.97 2.19
CA ILE A 44 -3.48 2.29 1.55
C ILE A 44 -2.43 2.40 2.65
N GLU A 45 -1.33 1.69 2.47
CA GLU A 45 -0.20 1.64 3.38
C GLU A 45 1.06 2.14 2.68
N ALA A 46 1.73 3.13 3.26
CA ALA A 46 3.04 3.60 2.81
C ALA A 46 4.15 2.85 3.56
N GLN A 47 4.99 2.12 2.83
CA GLN A 47 6.01 1.27 3.41
C GLN A 47 7.40 1.64 2.89
N GLY A 48 8.31 2.03 3.80
CA GLY A 48 9.69 2.37 3.44
C GLY A 48 10.48 1.17 2.92
N LYS A 49 10.45 0.03 3.64
CA LYS A 49 11.21 -1.19 3.29
C LYS A 49 10.27 -2.32 2.87
N TYR A 50 10.62 -3.04 1.81
CA TYR A 50 9.89 -4.23 1.37
C TYR A 50 10.05 -5.43 2.34
N HIS A 51 11.19 -5.53 3.03
CA HIS A 51 11.49 -6.55 4.03
C HIS A 51 11.68 -5.90 5.42
N PRO A 52 10.62 -5.63 6.16
CA PRO A 52 10.71 -5.03 7.51
C PRO A 52 11.01 -6.06 8.62
N GLY A 53 11.53 -7.23 8.29
CA GLY A 53 11.78 -8.36 9.20
C GLY A 53 10.79 -9.51 9.05
N TYR A 54 9.78 -9.34 8.20
CA TYR A 54 8.78 -10.36 7.84
C TYR A 54 8.28 -10.16 6.40
N PRO A 55 7.64 -11.19 5.78
CA PRO A 55 7.06 -11.05 4.45
C PRO A 55 5.89 -10.05 4.45
N LEU A 56 6.04 -8.92 3.75
CA LEU A 56 5.05 -7.84 3.72
C LEU A 56 3.70 -8.30 3.17
N VAL A 57 3.69 -9.20 2.19
CA VAL A 57 2.46 -9.79 1.63
C VAL A 57 1.63 -10.51 2.70
N LYS A 58 2.27 -11.20 3.67
CA LYS A 58 1.53 -11.84 4.76
C LYS A 58 0.81 -10.83 5.64
N ARG A 59 1.44 -9.69 5.93
CA ARG A 59 0.80 -8.59 6.69
C ARG A 59 -0.36 -8.01 5.88
N ALA A 60 -0.19 -7.80 4.59
CA ALA A 60 -1.23 -7.28 3.72
C ALA A 60 -2.45 -8.20 3.64
N LEU A 61 -2.24 -9.51 3.51
CA LEU A 61 -3.31 -10.51 3.54
C LEU A 61 -4.02 -10.53 4.90
N TYR A 62 -3.27 -10.42 6.00
CA TYR A 62 -3.85 -10.33 7.34
C TYR A 62 -4.73 -9.07 7.48
N TYR A 63 -4.30 -7.93 6.94
CA TYR A 63 -5.09 -6.69 6.93
C TYR A 63 -6.39 -6.85 6.14
N CYS A 64 -6.35 -7.54 4.98
CA CYS A 64 -7.57 -7.88 4.24
C CYS A 64 -8.51 -8.76 5.07
N GLY A 65 -8.01 -9.80 5.73
CA GLY A 65 -8.80 -10.66 6.61
C GLY A 65 -9.48 -9.88 7.74
N ARG A 66 -8.75 -8.92 8.35
CA ARG A 66 -9.28 -8.02 9.38
C ARG A 66 -10.37 -7.10 8.82
N MET A 67 -10.20 -6.54 7.63
CA MET A 67 -11.22 -5.70 6.98
C MET A 67 -12.46 -6.50 6.58
N LEU A 68 -12.32 -7.78 6.18
CA LEU A 68 -13.45 -8.66 5.91
C LEU A 68 -14.21 -8.97 7.20
N SER A 69 -13.51 -9.40 8.24
CA SER A 69 -14.10 -9.73 9.55
C SER A 69 -14.79 -8.53 10.20
N ALA A 70 -14.21 -7.33 10.09
CA ALA A 70 -14.78 -6.11 10.66
C ALA A 70 -16.07 -5.62 10.00
N GLN A 71 -16.52 -6.25 8.93
CA GLN A 71 -17.80 -5.95 8.30
C GLN A 71 -18.99 -6.53 9.05
N TYR A 72 -18.77 -7.58 9.85
CA TYR A 72 -19.83 -8.11 10.71
C TYR A 72 -20.27 -7.06 11.74
N GLY A 73 -21.58 -6.88 11.88
CA GLY A 73 -22.18 -5.87 12.76
C GLY A 73 -22.23 -4.45 12.16
N SER A 74 -21.49 -4.17 11.07
CA SER A 74 -21.47 -2.85 10.42
C SER A 74 -22.00 -2.85 8.99
N VAL A 75 -21.66 -3.87 8.20
CA VAL A 75 -22.09 -4.04 6.80
C VAL A 75 -23.17 -5.12 6.71
N PHE A 76 -23.01 -6.21 7.46
CA PHE A 76 -23.97 -7.30 7.52
C PHE A 76 -24.11 -7.83 8.96
N THR A 77 -25.22 -8.52 9.23
CA THR A 77 -25.51 -9.19 10.49
C THR A 77 -26.09 -10.57 10.22
N GLN A 78 -26.04 -11.46 11.20
CA GLN A 78 -26.52 -12.84 11.05
C GLN A 78 -25.88 -13.57 9.86
N SER A 79 -26.69 -14.13 8.93
CA SER A 79 -26.24 -14.92 7.77
C SER A 79 -26.27 -14.12 6.47
N HIS A 80 -26.38 -12.79 6.50
CA HIS A 80 -26.45 -11.93 5.30
C HIS A 80 -25.08 -11.72 4.67
N TYR A 81 -24.37 -12.82 4.35
CA TYR A 81 -23.04 -12.80 3.74
C TYR A 81 -23.03 -12.20 2.32
N GLU A 82 -24.18 -12.16 1.63
CA GLU A 82 -24.34 -11.51 0.33
C GLU A 82 -24.04 -10.01 0.36
N ALA A 83 -24.10 -9.38 1.54
CA ALA A 83 -23.78 -7.98 1.74
C ALA A 83 -22.27 -7.70 1.94
N LEU A 84 -21.42 -8.74 2.03
CA LEU A 84 -19.98 -8.59 2.14
C LEU A 84 -19.43 -7.77 0.96
N ARG A 85 -18.62 -6.78 1.28
CA ARG A 85 -17.95 -5.91 0.32
C ARG A 85 -16.52 -6.36 0.10
N LYS A 86 -16.06 -6.28 -1.13
CA LYS A 86 -14.68 -6.54 -1.50
C LYS A 86 -13.75 -5.56 -0.77
N VAL A 87 -12.62 -6.08 -0.29
CA VAL A 87 -11.56 -5.31 0.35
C VAL A 87 -10.33 -5.25 -0.55
N TYR A 88 -9.72 -4.06 -0.60
CA TYR A 88 -8.45 -3.81 -1.26
C TYR A 88 -7.44 -3.34 -0.23
N SER A 89 -6.26 -3.94 -0.23
CA SER A 89 -5.11 -3.50 0.55
C SER A 89 -3.98 -3.11 -0.40
N ILE A 90 -3.73 -1.81 -0.53
CA ILE A 90 -2.75 -1.23 -1.45
C ILE A 90 -1.52 -0.84 -0.65
N TRP A 91 -0.37 -1.34 -1.06
CA TRP A 91 0.91 -1.13 -0.40
C TRP A 91 1.87 -0.43 -1.34
N ILE A 92 2.32 0.76 -0.97
CA ILE A 92 3.27 1.57 -1.74
C ILE A 92 4.62 1.43 -1.05
N CYS A 93 5.54 0.66 -1.65
CA CYS A 93 6.89 0.47 -1.15
C CYS A 93 7.85 1.44 -1.85
N SER A 94 8.41 2.38 -1.09
CA SER A 94 9.29 3.42 -1.64
C SER A 94 10.73 2.95 -1.86
N HIS A 95 11.20 1.94 -1.12
CA HIS A 95 12.56 1.38 -1.24
C HIS A 95 12.50 -0.15 -1.31
N PRO A 96 11.98 -0.70 -2.42
CA PRO A 96 12.01 -2.14 -2.65
C PRO A 96 13.43 -2.61 -3.02
N PRO A 97 13.72 -3.93 -2.98
CA PRO A 97 14.88 -4.50 -3.62
C PRO A 97 14.92 -4.18 -5.12
N LEU A 98 16.12 -4.09 -5.70
CA LEU A 98 16.33 -3.67 -7.09
C LEU A 98 15.52 -4.49 -8.10
N GLU A 99 15.42 -5.80 -7.88
CA GLU A 99 14.67 -6.73 -8.74
C GLU A 99 13.15 -6.54 -8.67
N ARG A 100 12.66 -5.73 -7.73
CA ARG A 100 11.24 -5.40 -7.57
C ARG A 100 10.90 -3.96 -7.96
N GLU A 101 11.89 -3.16 -8.27
CA GLU A 101 11.65 -1.78 -8.69
C GLU A 101 10.73 -1.71 -9.92
N ASN A 102 9.89 -0.68 -9.95
CA ASN A 102 8.95 -0.41 -11.05
C ASN A 102 7.96 -1.57 -11.31
N THR A 103 7.51 -2.24 -10.25
CA THR A 103 6.53 -3.32 -10.38
C THR A 103 5.24 -3.02 -9.65
N ILE A 104 4.13 -3.51 -10.22
CA ILE A 104 2.83 -3.60 -9.59
C ILE A 104 2.42 -5.07 -9.61
N THR A 105 2.20 -5.66 -8.44
CA THR A 105 1.81 -7.06 -8.30
C THR A 105 0.48 -7.14 -7.55
N SER A 106 -0.47 -7.88 -8.10
CA SER A 106 -1.76 -8.17 -7.48
C SER A 106 -1.80 -9.59 -6.93
N TYR A 107 -2.39 -9.74 -5.76
CA TYR A 107 -2.70 -11.02 -5.12
C TYR A 107 -4.20 -11.05 -4.86
N ALA A 108 -4.87 -12.07 -5.40
CA ALA A 108 -6.32 -12.23 -5.35
C ALA A 108 -6.68 -13.69 -5.12
N VAL A 109 -7.94 -13.94 -4.78
CA VAL A 109 -8.50 -15.29 -4.70
C VAL A 109 -8.90 -15.72 -6.10
N GLU A 110 -8.55 -16.95 -6.47
CA GLU A 110 -8.86 -17.56 -7.76
C GLU A 110 -9.60 -18.89 -7.55
N GLU A 111 -10.65 -19.10 -8.32
CA GLU A 111 -11.32 -20.40 -8.40
C GLU A 111 -10.55 -21.32 -9.36
N ARG A 112 -10.24 -22.52 -8.91
CA ARG A 112 -9.64 -23.58 -9.74
C ARG A 112 -10.44 -24.86 -9.60
N PRO A 113 -11.26 -25.25 -10.59
CA PRO A 113 -11.91 -26.55 -10.59
C PRO A 113 -10.87 -27.67 -10.57
N LEU A 114 -10.94 -28.53 -9.56
CA LEU A 114 -10.05 -29.70 -9.45
C LEU A 114 -10.70 -30.95 -10.04
N VAL A 115 -12.01 -31.02 -9.98
CA VAL A 115 -12.83 -32.10 -10.58
C VAL A 115 -14.13 -31.48 -11.05
N GLY A 116 -14.56 -31.83 -12.27
CA GLY A 116 -15.77 -31.25 -12.90
C GLY A 116 -15.53 -29.85 -13.46
N ASN A 117 -16.57 -29.22 -14.01
CA ASN A 117 -16.53 -27.93 -14.71
C ASN A 117 -17.58 -26.95 -14.16
N VAL A 118 -17.89 -27.05 -12.87
CA VAL A 118 -18.80 -26.11 -12.23
C VAL A 118 -17.99 -24.89 -11.81
N THR A 119 -18.47 -23.69 -12.12
CA THR A 119 -17.85 -22.42 -11.75
C THR A 119 -18.82 -21.56 -10.97
N GLU A 120 -18.29 -20.83 -9.99
CA GLU A 120 -19.05 -19.88 -9.19
C GLU A 120 -18.94 -18.47 -9.81
N PRO A 121 -19.96 -17.60 -9.74
CA PRO A 121 -19.83 -16.21 -10.15
C PRO A 121 -18.68 -15.49 -9.41
N VAL A 122 -17.81 -14.82 -10.15
CA VAL A 122 -16.60 -14.14 -9.61
C VAL A 122 -16.92 -13.23 -8.43
N ARG A 123 -18.07 -12.54 -8.44
CA ARG A 123 -18.53 -11.67 -7.34
C ARG A 123 -18.72 -12.38 -5.99
N HIS A 124 -18.83 -13.71 -5.97
CA HIS A 124 -19.04 -14.49 -4.75
C HIS A 124 -17.72 -14.81 -4.02
N TYR A 125 -16.59 -14.84 -4.71
CA TYR A 125 -15.30 -15.20 -4.12
C TYR A 125 -14.21 -14.15 -4.29
N ASP A 126 -14.32 -13.23 -5.25
CA ASP A 126 -13.37 -12.12 -5.44
C ASP A 126 -13.60 -11.00 -4.41
N LEU A 127 -13.45 -11.37 -3.12
CA LEU A 127 -13.71 -10.49 -1.98
C LEU A 127 -12.44 -9.84 -1.41
N LEU A 128 -11.25 -10.22 -1.90
CA LEU A 128 -9.97 -9.78 -1.37
C LEU A 128 -8.98 -9.49 -2.50
N ASN A 129 -8.34 -8.34 -2.43
CA ASN A 129 -7.20 -8.02 -3.29
C ASN A 129 -6.11 -7.31 -2.51
N VAL A 130 -4.86 -7.76 -2.65
CA VAL A 130 -3.68 -7.05 -2.22
C VAL A 130 -2.94 -6.54 -3.43
N THR A 131 -2.65 -5.26 -3.51
CA THR A 131 -1.84 -4.66 -4.56
C THR A 131 -0.54 -4.13 -3.96
N MET A 132 0.59 -4.69 -4.39
CA MET A 132 1.93 -4.24 -4.02
C MET A 132 2.49 -3.38 -5.14
N ILE A 133 2.75 -2.11 -4.84
CA ILE A 133 3.34 -1.14 -5.75
C ILE A 133 4.77 -0.85 -5.26
N CYS A 134 5.76 -1.27 -6.02
CA CYS A 134 7.17 -1.07 -5.72
C CYS A 134 7.72 0.06 -6.60
N LEU A 135 8.05 1.19 -5.98
CA LEU A 135 8.54 2.36 -6.68
C LEU A 135 10.02 2.18 -7.05
N GLY A 136 10.39 2.60 -8.26
CA GLY A 136 11.75 2.49 -8.76
C GLY A 136 12.57 3.77 -8.64
N SER A 137 13.66 3.86 -9.40
CA SER A 137 14.41 5.09 -9.59
C SER A 137 13.80 5.91 -10.72
N PRO A 138 13.62 7.23 -10.57
CA PRO A 138 13.14 8.12 -11.63
C PRO A 138 14.04 8.12 -12.87
N GLU A 139 15.32 7.79 -12.71
CA GLU A 139 16.31 7.71 -13.78
C GLU A 139 16.08 6.50 -14.69
N GLY A 140 15.36 5.48 -14.20
CA GLY A 140 14.89 4.33 -14.98
C GLY A 140 13.57 4.59 -15.70
N ALA A 141 13.18 5.84 -15.90
CA ALA A 141 11.86 6.32 -16.35
C ALA A 141 11.43 5.85 -17.75
N ARG A 142 11.31 4.53 -17.94
CA ARG A 142 10.55 3.91 -19.02
C ARG A 142 9.05 3.80 -18.68
N TYR A 143 8.68 4.15 -17.44
CA TYR A 143 7.32 3.97 -16.93
C TYR A 143 6.68 5.34 -16.71
N GLY A 144 5.68 5.66 -17.52
CA GLY A 144 4.76 6.77 -17.32
C GLY A 144 3.58 6.37 -16.40
N GLY A 145 2.57 7.19 -16.35
CA GLY A 145 1.32 6.89 -15.66
C GLY A 145 1.45 6.81 -14.13
N LEU A 146 0.76 5.84 -13.52
CA LEU A 146 0.61 5.73 -12.07
C LEU A 146 1.95 5.63 -11.32
N LEU A 147 2.89 4.81 -11.79
CA LEU A 147 4.17 4.63 -11.11
C LEU A 147 4.95 5.94 -11.03
N ARG A 148 5.04 6.68 -12.14
CA ARG A 148 5.72 7.98 -12.15
C ARG A 148 5.04 8.98 -11.22
N MET A 149 3.71 9.05 -11.22
CA MET A 149 2.97 9.92 -10.31
C MET A 149 3.28 9.61 -8.85
N LEU A 150 3.28 8.33 -8.48
CA LEU A 150 3.60 7.89 -7.11
C LEU A 150 5.07 8.13 -6.75
N GLU A 151 6.00 7.99 -7.70
CA GLU A 151 7.41 8.33 -7.49
C GLU A 151 7.59 9.82 -7.19
N VAL A 152 6.95 10.68 -7.95
CA VAL A 152 6.97 12.14 -7.72
C VAL A 152 6.43 12.49 -6.33
N LEU A 153 5.34 11.82 -5.91
CA LEU A 153 4.70 12.04 -4.60
C LEU A 153 5.51 11.47 -3.42
N PHE A 154 6.08 10.27 -3.56
CA PHE A 154 6.60 9.50 -2.43
C PHE A 154 8.13 9.34 -2.38
N LYS A 155 8.88 9.75 -3.41
CA LYS A 155 10.35 9.67 -3.38
C LYS A 155 11.04 10.91 -2.80
N GLY A 156 10.29 11.97 -2.46
CA GLY A 156 10.80 13.17 -1.77
C GLY A 156 11.90 13.94 -2.53
N ARG A 157 12.01 13.74 -3.84
CA ARG A 157 13.03 14.39 -4.70
C ARG A 157 12.56 15.72 -5.28
N CYS A 158 11.26 15.98 -5.26
CA CYS A 158 10.64 17.20 -5.74
C CYS A 158 10.18 18.07 -4.58
N THR A 159 10.26 19.38 -4.76
CA THR A 159 9.60 20.33 -3.86
C THR A 159 8.09 20.26 -4.05
N PRO A 160 7.26 20.66 -3.06
CA PRO A 160 5.79 20.67 -3.22
C PRO A 160 5.32 21.43 -4.47
N GLY A 161 5.94 22.56 -4.81
CA GLY A 161 5.63 23.32 -6.02
C GLY A 161 5.93 22.55 -7.31
N GLN A 162 7.06 21.84 -7.37
CA GLN A 162 7.39 20.98 -8.51
C GLN A 162 6.43 19.79 -8.65
N VAL A 163 6.01 19.19 -7.52
CA VAL A 163 5.01 18.12 -7.53
C VAL A 163 3.70 18.62 -8.12
N ILE A 164 3.22 19.81 -7.68
CA ILE A 164 1.98 20.41 -8.18
C ILE A 164 2.10 20.65 -9.69
N GLN A 165 3.20 21.24 -10.13
CA GLN A 165 3.43 21.50 -11.56
C GLN A 165 3.37 20.21 -12.39
N ILE A 166 4.06 19.14 -11.95
CA ILE A 166 4.06 17.84 -12.63
C ILE A 166 2.65 17.24 -12.67
N LEU A 167 1.89 17.32 -11.55
CA LEU A 167 0.53 16.80 -11.49
C LEU A 167 -0.41 17.55 -12.46
N GLU A 168 -0.24 18.86 -12.61
CA GLU A 168 -1.02 19.65 -13.55
C GLU A 168 -0.63 19.38 -15.01
N GLU A 169 0.66 19.33 -15.32
CA GLU A 169 1.17 19.23 -16.69
C GLU A 169 1.11 17.81 -17.26
N GLU A 170 1.49 16.80 -16.46
CA GLU A 170 1.59 15.40 -16.91
C GLU A 170 0.29 14.59 -16.69
N TYR A 171 -0.57 15.00 -15.72
CA TYR A 171 -1.73 14.19 -15.27
C TYR A 171 -3.07 14.94 -15.36
N ASP A 172 -3.09 16.14 -15.93
CA ASP A 172 -4.30 16.98 -16.05
C ASP A 172 -5.05 17.16 -14.71
N PHE A 173 -4.29 17.24 -13.61
CA PHE A 173 -4.84 17.34 -12.26
C PHE A 173 -5.05 18.81 -11.90
N SER A 174 -5.99 19.44 -12.58
CA SER A 174 -6.27 20.90 -12.51
C SER A 174 -6.61 21.42 -11.10
N SER A 175 -6.92 20.52 -10.15
CA SER A 175 -7.17 20.85 -8.75
C SER A 175 -5.95 20.71 -7.85
N ALA A 176 -4.75 20.38 -8.38
CA ALA A 176 -3.55 20.16 -7.57
C ALA A 176 -3.17 21.37 -6.71
N ARG A 177 -3.36 22.60 -7.24
CA ARG A 177 -3.14 23.85 -6.48
C ARG A 177 -4.07 24.00 -5.27
N ASN A 178 -5.30 23.56 -5.39
CA ASN A 178 -6.26 23.58 -4.28
C ASN A 178 -5.91 22.56 -3.19
N MET A 179 -5.02 21.61 -3.50
CA MET A 179 -4.52 20.55 -2.61
C MET A 179 -3.10 20.80 -2.13
N GLU A 180 -2.56 22.02 -2.26
CA GLU A 180 -1.18 22.37 -1.88
C GLU A 180 -0.82 21.91 -0.47
N GLY A 181 -1.71 22.11 0.50
CA GLY A 181 -1.53 21.63 1.87
C GLY A 181 -1.41 20.10 1.96
N THR A 182 -2.22 19.38 1.17
CA THR A 182 -2.18 17.91 1.11
C THR A 182 -0.90 17.42 0.44
N VAL A 183 -0.51 18.03 -0.69
CA VAL A 183 0.73 17.71 -1.40
C VAL A 183 1.94 17.96 -0.49
N THR A 184 1.97 19.10 0.20
CA THR A 184 3.01 19.45 1.17
C THR A 184 3.09 18.41 2.30
N ALA A 185 1.95 17.99 2.85
CA ALA A 185 1.90 16.97 3.89
C ALA A 185 2.45 15.61 3.39
N VAL A 186 2.09 15.18 2.18
CA VAL A 186 2.60 13.95 1.55
C VAL A 186 4.12 14.06 1.30
N CYS A 187 4.62 15.20 0.80
CA CYS A 187 6.04 15.42 0.60
C CYS A 187 6.82 15.39 1.92
N ASN A 188 6.30 16.01 2.98
CA ASN A 188 6.92 15.98 4.30
C ASN A 188 6.94 14.56 4.89
N LEU A 189 5.85 13.81 4.74
CA LEU A 189 5.77 12.42 5.16
C LEU A 189 6.83 11.56 4.45
N SER A 190 6.97 11.74 3.14
CA SER A 190 7.96 11.02 2.33
C SER A 190 9.40 11.36 2.72
N GLN A 191 9.70 12.63 3.03
CA GLN A 191 11.02 13.06 3.55
C GLN A 191 11.31 12.44 4.91
N GLY A 192 10.33 12.38 5.81
CA GLY A 192 10.46 11.71 7.11
C GLY A 192 10.82 10.23 6.97
N PHE A 193 10.20 9.51 6.05
CA PHE A 193 10.56 8.11 5.76
C PHE A 193 11.97 7.94 5.20
N ILE A 194 12.42 8.87 4.35
CA ILE A 194 13.79 8.87 3.81
C ILE A 194 14.80 9.09 4.93
N GLU A 195 14.55 10.05 5.79
CA GLU A 195 15.44 10.42 6.89
C GLU A 195 15.55 9.30 7.93
N GLU A 196 14.43 8.72 8.33
CA GLU A 196 14.39 7.55 9.21
C GLU A 196 15.11 6.33 8.59
N GLY A 197 14.92 6.11 7.28
CA GLY A 197 15.63 5.06 6.54
C GLY A 197 17.13 5.28 6.50
N ARG A 198 17.58 6.54 6.33
CA ARG A 198 19.00 6.93 6.32
C ARG A 198 19.64 6.77 7.70
N GLU A 199 18.98 7.24 8.75
CA GLU A 199 19.48 7.10 10.13
C GLU A 199 19.62 5.64 10.53
N ARG A 200 18.62 4.83 10.20
CA ARG A 200 18.65 3.39 10.48
C ARG A 200 19.74 2.70 9.68
N GLY A 201 19.91 3.03 8.39
CA GLY A 201 20.98 2.49 7.55
C GLY A 201 22.37 2.84 8.05
N MET A 202 22.57 4.09 8.53
CA MET A 202 23.84 4.49 9.15
C MET A 202 24.11 3.74 10.46
N LYS A 203 23.07 3.51 11.30
CA LYS A 203 23.19 2.75 12.53
C LYS A 203 23.55 1.29 12.26
N GLU A 204 22.82 0.63 11.35
CA GLU A 204 23.09 -0.75 10.94
C GLU A 204 24.48 -0.93 10.32
N GLY A 205 24.90 0.03 9.45
CA GLY A 205 26.24 0.05 8.86
C GLY A 205 27.35 0.22 9.90
N ARG A 206 27.16 1.08 10.90
CA ARG A 206 28.09 1.28 12.00
C ARG A 206 28.21 0.03 12.90
N GLU A 207 27.08 -0.59 13.23
CA GLU A 207 27.06 -1.84 14.04
C GLU A 207 27.73 -2.98 13.29
N ARG A 208 27.49 -3.10 11.98
CA ARG A 208 28.11 -4.11 11.12
C ARG A 208 29.61 -3.89 11.00
N GLY A 209 30.06 -2.66 10.73
CA GLY A 209 31.48 -2.31 10.67
C GLY A 209 32.22 -2.58 11.99
N MET A 210 31.58 -2.28 13.14
CA MET A 210 32.14 -2.63 14.44
C MET A 210 32.25 -4.14 14.70
N ARG A 211 31.26 -4.94 14.24
CA ARG A 211 31.32 -6.42 14.34
C ARG A 211 32.41 -7.00 13.46
N GLU A 212 32.51 -6.53 12.22
CA GLU A 212 33.52 -6.99 11.27
C GLU A 212 34.94 -6.61 11.74
N GLY A 213 35.13 -5.37 12.24
CA GLY A 213 36.41 -4.93 12.80
C GLY A 213 36.84 -5.68 14.05
N ARG A 214 35.88 -6.06 14.94
CA ARG A 214 36.20 -6.93 16.10
C ARG A 214 36.58 -8.35 15.70
N ALA A 215 35.89 -8.91 14.68
CA ALA A 215 36.21 -10.24 14.17
C ALA A 215 37.60 -10.30 13.55
N GLN A 216 37.98 -9.28 12.74
CA GLN A 216 39.29 -9.18 12.11
C GLN A 216 40.41 -8.91 13.12
N GLY A 217 40.17 -8.11 14.18
CA GLY A 217 41.13 -7.90 15.26
C GLY A 217 41.42 -9.16 16.09
N ALA A 218 40.40 -9.98 16.34
CA ALA A 218 40.56 -11.24 17.07
C ALA A 218 41.34 -12.33 16.29
N ASP A 219 41.29 -12.27 14.94
CA ASP A 219 42.06 -13.20 14.08
C ASP A 219 43.54 -12.80 13.90
N GLN A 220 43.90 -11.51 14.20
CA GLN A 220 45.28 -11.03 14.14
C GLN A 220 46.05 -11.27 15.44
N GLU A 221 45.38 -11.54 16.55
CA GLU A 221 46.00 -11.85 17.86
C GLU A 221 46.20 -13.37 18.09
N ARG A 222 45.96 -14.22 17.12
CA ARG A 222 46.23 -15.68 17.14
C ARG A 222 47.41 -16.01 16.24
#